data_c5ecc246b23ecfa8d72c23deb10a8c5a
#
_entry.id   c5ecc246b23ecfa8d72c23deb10a8c5a
#
_cell.length_a   1.000
_cell.length_b   1.000
_cell.length_c   1.000
_cell.angle_alpha   90.00
_cell.angle_beta   90.00
_cell.angle_gamma   90.00
#
_symmetry.space_group_name_H-M   'P 1'
#
loop_
_entity.id
_entity.type
_entity.pdbx_description
1 polymer ?
#
loop_
_entity_poly.entity_id
_entity_poly.type
_entity_poly.pdbx_seq_one_letter_code
_entity_poly.pdbx_strand_id
1 'polypeptide(L)'
;MENGVLLQGFHWYIKPEEKLWKKLKENVDEYKQLGFSALWLPPAYKGVGGKNDNGYGVYDLYDLGEFNQKGSIETKYGTKVDYLACIQAFQKAGIDVYGDIVLNHKMGADGTEIVNAKEVNRQNTNEIISGDEQIKVYTLFTFPGRNKKYSDFIWHWYHFDGIDYDEKTHRNTIFHF
;
A
#
# COMPACT_ATOMS: atom_id res chain seq x y z
N MET A 1 -21.23 7.42 25.87
CA MET A 1 -20.07 7.05 25.04
C MET A 1 -19.44 5.84 25.74
N GLU A 2 -19.51 4.64 25.15
CA GLU A 2 -18.83 3.50 25.71
C GLU A 2 -17.32 3.66 25.51
N ASN A 3 -16.52 3.35 26.52
CA ASN A 3 -15.07 3.34 26.40
C ASN A 3 -14.65 2.15 25.55
N GLY A 4 -14.02 2.43 24.40
CA GLY A 4 -13.48 1.41 23.52
C GLY A 4 -11.98 1.21 23.73
N VAL A 5 -11.48 0.01 23.41
CA VAL A 5 -10.06 -0.33 23.39
C VAL A 5 -9.68 -0.80 21.99
N LEU A 6 -8.79 -0.04 21.32
CA LEU A 6 -8.26 -0.38 20.00
C LEU A 6 -6.98 -1.19 20.12
N LEU A 7 -6.96 -2.38 19.51
CA LEU A 7 -5.77 -3.19 19.33
C LEU A 7 -5.10 -2.84 17.99
N GLN A 8 -3.82 -2.44 17.99
CA GLN A 8 -3.00 -2.50 16.78
C GLN A 8 -2.61 -3.95 16.53
N GLY A 9 -3.25 -4.60 15.55
CA GLY A 9 -3.09 -6.03 15.26
C GLY A 9 -1.80 -6.42 14.55
N PHE A 10 -0.81 -5.54 14.51
CA PHE A 10 0.45 -5.77 13.80
C PHE A 10 1.61 -5.01 14.42
N HIS A 11 2.82 -5.39 14.02
CA HIS A 11 4.05 -4.63 14.25
C HIS A 11 4.93 -4.64 12.99
N TRP A 12 5.92 -3.75 12.94
CA TRP A 12 6.73 -3.53 11.73
C TRP A 12 7.51 -4.77 11.26
N TYR A 13 7.92 -5.64 12.19
CA TYR A 13 8.82 -6.77 11.94
C TYR A 13 8.12 -8.11 11.71
N ILE A 14 6.80 -8.14 11.51
CA ILE A 14 6.07 -9.36 11.14
C ILE A 14 6.68 -9.97 9.89
N LYS A 15 6.90 -11.29 9.92
CA LYS A 15 7.41 -12.04 8.77
C LYS A 15 6.25 -12.66 7.97
N PRO A 16 6.40 -12.87 6.64
CA PRO A 16 5.36 -13.48 5.82
C PRO A 16 4.92 -14.88 6.29
N GLU A 17 5.84 -15.63 6.90
CA GLU A 17 5.61 -16.97 7.43
C GLU A 17 4.63 -17.01 8.61
N GLU A 18 4.48 -15.89 9.31
CA GLU A 18 3.57 -15.76 10.46
C GLU A 18 2.10 -15.75 10.06
N LYS A 19 1.78 -15.52 8.76
CA LYS A 19 0.40 -15.53 8.24
C LYS A 19 -0.57 -14.73 9.10
N LEU A 20 -0.32 -13.45 9.25
CA LEU A 20 -0.99 -12.55 10.20
C LEU A 20 -2.52 -12.71 10.23
N TRP A 21 -3.17 -12.75 9.06
CA TRP A 21 -4.62 -12.86 8.97
C TRP A 21 -5.16 -14.12 9.64
N LYS A 22 -4.47 -15.26 9.47
CA LYS A 22 -4.84 -16.52 10.12
C LYS A 22 -4.61 -16.46 11.60
N LYS A 23 -3.44 -15.97 12.02
CA LYS A 23 -3.07 -15.82 13.43
C LYS A 23 -4.07 -14.94 14.20
N LEU A 24 -4.44 -13.79 13.64
CA LEU A 24 -5.44 -12.91 14.27
C LEU A 24 -6.80 -13.60 14.38
N LYS A 25 -7.25 -14.25 13.30
CA LYS A 25 -8.52 -14.98 13.29
C LYS A 25 -8.56 -16.09 14.33
N GLU A 26 -7.47 -16.85 14.50
CA GLU A 26 -7.38 -17.96 15.45
C GLU A 26 -7.46 -17.50 16.92
N ASN A 27 -7.08 -16.25 17.21
CA ASN A 27 -7.03 -15.69 18.55
C ASN A 27 -8.18 -14.70 18.83
N VAL A 28 -9.23 -14.64 18.00
CA VAL A 28 -10.31 -13.65 18.12
C VAL A 28 -11.03 -13.74 19.48
N ASP A 29 -11.26 -14.94 20.00
CA ASP A 29 -11.94 -15.16 21.29
C ASP A 29 -11.11 -14.65 22.46
N GLU A 30 -9.79 -14.81 22.42
CA GLU A 30 -8.87 -14.25 23.40
C GLU A 30 -8.93 -12.71 23.40
N TYR A 31 -8.89 -12.09 22.23
CA TYR A 31 -8.99 -10.63 22.13
C TYR A 31 -10.33 -10.10 22.65
N LYS A 32 -11.41 -10.84 22.40
CA LYS A 32 -12.73 -10.52 22.96
C LYS A 32 -12.74 -10.61 24.49
N GLN A 33 -12.16 -11.66 25.07
CA GLN A 33 -12.07 -11.85 26.53
C GLN A 33 -11.20 -10.77 27.19
N LEU A 34 -10.17 -10.29 26.51
CA LEU A 34 -9.31 -9.19 26.97
C LEU A 34 -10.01 -7.81 26.88
N GLY A 35 -11.21 -7.74 26.30
CA GLY A 35 -12.01 -6.52 26.27
C GLY A 35 -11.68 -5.57 25.11
N PHE A 36 -10.98 -6.04 24.07
CA PHE A 36 -10.80 -5.23 22.86
C PHE A 36 -12.14 -5.05 22.13
N SER A 37 -12.45 -3.81 21.77
CA SER A 37 -13.66 -3.43 21.03
C SER A 37 -13.38 -3.08 19.55
N ALA A 38 -12.10 -2.86 19.21
CA ALA A 38 -11.68 -2.52 17.86
C ALA A 38 -10.30 -3.11 17.53
N LEU A 39 -10.10 -3.41 16.24
CA LEU A 39 -8.85 -3.93 15.68
C LEU A 39 -8.38 -3.02 14.53
N TRP A 40 -7.13 -2.56 14.57
CA TRP A 40 -6.47 -1.89 13.45
C TRP A 40 -5.57 -2.87 12.71
N LEU A 41 -5.89 -3.10 11.43
CA LEU A 41 -5.13 -3.95 10.51
C LEU A 41 -4.18 -3.12 9.65
N PRO A 42 -2.98 -3.66 9.32
CA PRO A 42 -2.05 -2.99 8.42
C PRO A 42 -2.59 -2.96 6.99
N PRO A 43 -1.95 -2.17 6.06
CA PRO A 43 -2.34 -2.15 4.67
C PRO A 43 -2.39 -3.55 4.05
N ALA A 44 -3.57 -3.94 3.55
CA ALA A 44 -3.83 -5.31 3.08
C ALA A 44 -3.55 -5.51 1.58
N TYR A 45 -3.32 -4.43 0.84
CA TYR A 45 -3.11 -4.46 -0.61
C TYR A 45 -1.64 -4.71 -0.99
N LYS A 46 -1.42 -5.01 -2.30
CA LYS A 46 -0.10 -5.33 -2.84
C LYS A 46 0.83 -4.13 -2.80
N GLY A 47 1.96 -4.31 -2.13
CA GLY A 47 3.08 -3.38 -2.15
C GLY A 47 4.13 -3.75 -3.21
N VAL A 48 5.06 -2.84 -3.49
CA VAL A 48 6.13 -3.00 -4.48
C VAL A 48 7.04 -4.19 -4.19
N GLY A 49 7.27 -4.51 -2.92
CA GLY A 49 8.07 -5.68 -2.47
C GLY A 49 7.28 -7.00 -2.42
N GLY A 50 6.05 -7.06 -2.95
CA GLY A 50 5.22 -8.26 -2.95
C GLY A 50 4.98 -8.78 -1.52
N LYS A 51 5.22 -10.08 -1.28
CA LYS A 51 5.05 -10.69 0.05
C LYS A 51 6.01 -10.19 1.14
N ASN A 52 7.00 -9.40 0.80
CA ASN A 52 7.94 -8.81 1.76
C ASN A 52 7.61 -7.36 2.12
N ASP A 53 6.64 -6.74 1.43
CA ASP A 53 6.23 -5.35 1.66
C ASP A 53 5.24 -5.24 2.82
N ASN A 54 5.46 -4.26 3.69
CA ASN A 54 4.52 -3.96 4.79
C ASN A 54 3.20 -3.32 4.31
N GLY A 55 3.04 -3.13 2.99
CA GLY A 55 1.89 -2.49 2.38
C GLY A 55 2.04 -0.96 2.20
N TYR A 56 3.06 -0.35 2.83
CA TYR A 56 3.31 1.09 2.69
C TYR A 56 4.04 1.45 1.39
N GLY A 57 4.65 0.49 0.69
CA GLY A 57 5.14 0.64 -0.68
C GLY A 57 4.01 0.42 -1.70
N VAL A 58 3.03 1.29 -1.73
CA VAL A 58 1.74 1.11 -2.41
C VAL A 58 1.87 0.85 -3.91
N TYR A 59 1.55 -0.35 -4.35
CA TYR A 59 1.49 -0.68 -5.77
C TYR A 59 0.05 -0.78 -6.29
N ASP A 60 -0.74 -1.78 -5.87
CA ASP A 60 -2.10 -2.00 -6.38
C ASP A 60 -3.12 -2.12 -5.24
N LEU A 61 -3.94 -1.08 -5.06
CA LEU A 61 -4.98 -1.00 -4.03
C LEU A 61 -6.11 -2.04 -4.22
N TYR A 62 -6.26 -2.60 -5.43
CA TYR A 62 -7.27 -3.62 -5.74
C TYR A 62 -6.76 -5.06 -5.55
N ASP A 63 -5.46 -5.25 -5.33
CA ASP A 63 -4.87 -6.58 -5.10
C ASP A 63 -4.65 -6.84 -3.61
N LEU A 64 -5.59 -7.48 -2.97
CA LEU A 64 -5.53 -7.86 -1.55
C LEU A 64 -4.83 -9.21 -1.31
N GLY A 65 -3.92 -9.61 -2.18
CA GLY A 65 -3.29 -10.94 -2.14
C GLY A 65 -4.05 -11.97 -2.95
N GLU A 66 -4.49 -11.60 -4.15
CA GLU A 66 -5.29 -12.40 -5.08
C GLU A 66 -4.58 -12.63 -6.42
N PHE A 67 -3.71 -11.70 -6.84
CA PHE A 67 -3.06 -11.74 -8.15
C PHE A 67 -1.55 -11.94 -8.04
N ASN A 68 -0.97 -12.67 -9.02
CA ASN A 68 0.49 -12.79 -9.12
C ASN A 68 1.08 -11.47 -9.64
N GLN A 69 1.45 -10.60 -8.72
CA GLN A 69 2.06 -9.30 -8.96
C GLN A 69 3.24 -9.09 -8.01
N LYS A 70 4.28 -8.39 -8.47
CA LYS A 70 5.48 -8.13 -7.67
C LYS A 70 6.10 -9.40 -7.05
N GLY A 71 6.07 -10.49 -7.81
CA GLY A 71 6.70 -11.76 -7.45
C GLY A 71 5.93 -12.62 -6.44
N SER A 72 4.68 -12.29 -6.13
CA SER A 72 3.86 -13.10 -5.23
C SER A 72 2.37 -12.96 -5.48
N ILE A 73 1.59 -14.00 -5.13
CA ILE A 73 0.13 -13.90 -5.05
C ILE A 73 -0.24 -13.25 -3.71
N GLU A 74 0.26 -13.81 -2.61
CA GLU A 74 0.00 -13.28 -1.27
C GLU A 74 0.62 -11.89 -1.07
N THR A 75 0.01 -11.09 -0.21
CA THR A 75 0.68 -9.97 0.47
C THR A 75 1.51 -10.50 1.63
N LYS A 76 2.24 -9.65 2.33
CA LYS A 76 3.03 -10.04 3.51
C LYS A 76 2.20 -10.77 4.57
N TYR A 77 0.94 -10.45 4.68
CA TYR A 77 0.07 -10.88 5.76
C TYR A 77 -0.83 -12.07 5.41
N GLY A 78 -0.90 -12.44 4.12
CA GLY A 78 -1.67 -13.58 3.63
C GLY A 78 -2.44 -13.29 2.35
N THR A 79 -3.43 -14.13 2.06
CA THR A 79 -4.31 -14.02 0.89
C THR A 79 -5.52 -13.14 1.17
N LYS A 80 -6.21 -12.68 0.13
CA LYS A 80 -7.51 -12.01 0.23
C LYS A 80 -8.56 -12.83 0.98
N VAL A 81 -8.57 -14.15 0.76
CA VAL A 81 -9.51 -15.06 1.45
C VAL A 81 -9.25 -15.06 2.95
N ASP A 82 -7.98 -15.14 3.36
CA ASP A 82 -7.60 -15.08 4.78
C ASP A 82 -7.93 -13.73 5.41
N TYR A 83 -7.71 -12.63 4.68
CA TYR A 83 -8.04 -11.27 5.12
C TYR A 83 -9.54 -11.10 5.39
N LEU A 84 -10.38 -11.49 4.43
CA LEU A 84 -11.83 -11.39 4.58
C LEU A 84 -12.35 -12.31 5.69
N ALA A 85 -11.78 -13.51 5.84
CA ALA A 85 -12.14 -14.42 6.92
C ALA A 85 -11.74 -13.87 8.30
N CYS A 86 -10.61 -13.17 8.39
CA CYS A 86 -10.18 -12.47 9.61
C CYS A 86 -11.21 -11.38 9.98
N ILE A 87 -11.54 -10.48 9.05
CA ILE A 87 -12.53 -9.41 9.28
C ILE A 87 -13.86 -9.99 9.76
N GLN A 88 -14.37 -11.01 9.08
CA GLN A 88 -15.64 -11.64 9.44
C GLN A 88 -15.62 -12.25 10.87
N ALA A 89 -14.50 -12.85 11.27
CA ALA A 89 -14.36 -13.41 12.60
C ALA A 89 -14.45 -12.32 13.69
N PHE A 90 -13.72 -11.21 13.52
CA PHE A 90 -13.76 -10.08 14.44
C PHE A 90 -15.14 -9.42 14.50
N GLN A 91 -15.78 -9.19 13.35
CA GLN A 91 -17.13 -8.63 13.29
C GLN A 91 -18.16 -9.53 14.01
N LYS A 92 -18.09 -10.86 13.83
CA LYS A 92 -18.95 -11.82 14.54
C LYS A 92 -18.73 -11.79 16.07
N ALA A 93 -17.51 -11.51 16.50
CA ALA A 93 -17.19 -11.32 17.92
C ALA A 93 -17.66 -9.95 18.47
N GLY A 94 -18.19 -9.06 17.62
CA GLY A 94 -18.57 -7.71 17.99
C GLY A 94 -17.38 -6.77 18.20
N ILE A 95 -16.28 -7.01 17.47
CA ILE A 95 -15.08 -6.16 17.45
C ILE A 95 -15.05 -5.44 16.12
N ASP A 96 -15.00 -4.12 16.11
CA ASP A 96 -14.88 -3.30 14.92
C ASP A 96 -13.52 -3.49 14.26
N VAL A 97 -13.48 -3.40 12.93
CA VAL A 97 -12.22 -3.55 12.18
C VAL A 97 -11.92 -2.29 11.37
N TYR A 98 -10.74 -1.76 11.56
CA TYR A 98 -10.19 -0.61 10.84
C TYR A 98 -9.05 -1.08 9.92
N GLY A 99 -9.18 -0.83 8.62
CA GLY A 99 -8.12 -1.10 7.64
C GLY A 99 -7.26 0.15 7.42
N ASP A 100 -5.95 -0.02 7.43
CA ASP A 100 -5.01 1.03 7.05
C ASP A 100 -5.00 1.20 5.52
N ILE A 101 -5.19 2.42 5.04
CA ILE A 101 -5.20 2.73 3.61
C ILE A 101 -4.30 3.93 3.35
N VAL A 102 -3.24 3.72 2.56
CA VAL A 102 -2.34 4.79 2.11
C VAL A 102 -2.77 5.27 0.73
N LEU A 103 -3.22 6.52 0.65
CA LEU A 103 -3.66 7.17 -0.59
C LEU A 103 -2.71 8.28 -1.05
N ASN A 104 -1.63 8.52 -0.31
CA ASN A 104 -0.72 9.64 -0.54
C ASN A 104 0.23 9.42 -1.71
N HIS A 105 0.68 8.19 -1.96
CA HIS A 105 1.73 7.87 -2.94
C HIS A 105 1.55 6.50 -3.56
N LYS A 106 2.29 6.24 -4.64
CA LYS A 106 2.45 4.92 -5.27
C LYS A 106 3.91 4.60 -5.49
N MET A 107 4.25 3.31 -5.49
CA MET A 107 5.59 2.79 -5.72
C MET A 107 5.59 1.58 -6.66
N GLY A 108 6.71 1.37 -7.37
CA GLY A 108 6.90 0.17 -8.18
C GLY A 108 6.10 0.15 -9.48
N ALA A 109 6.03 1.28 -10.19
CA ALA A 109 5.39 1.38 -11.49
C ALA A 109 5.85 0.27 -12.46
N ASP A 110 4.99 -0.10 -13.40
CA ASP A 110 5.25 -1.14 -14.40
C ASP A 110 6.08 -0.62 -15.57
N GLY A 111 6.12 0.71 -15.75
CA GLY A 111 6.87 1.36 -16.81
C GLY A 111 7.24 2.80 -16.48
N THR A 112 8.00 3.40 -17.39
CA THR A 112 8.47 4.77 -17.29
C THR A 112 7.85 5.66 -18.36
N GLU A 113 7.78 6.96 -18.07
CA GLU A 113 7.33 8.01 -18.98
C GLU A 113 8.38 9.13 -19.04
N ILE A 114 8.41 9.90 -20.12
CA ILE A 114 9.25 11.08 -20.26
C ILE A 114 8.35 12.29 -20.08
N VAL A 115 8.70 13.17 -19.14
CA VAL A 115 7.89 14.32 -18.77
C VAL A 115 8.75 15.56 -18.61
N ASN A 116 8.14 16.73 -18.76
CA ASN A 116 8.76 18.00 -18.39
C ASN A 116 8.43 18.26 -16.92
N ALA A 117 9.43 18.60 -16.13
CA ALA A 117 9.29 18.85 -14.71
C ALA A 117 10.25 19.95 -14.25
N LYS A 118 9.99 20.45 -13.05
CA LYS A 118 10.85 21.45 -12.38
C LYS A 118 11.32 20.88 -11.05
N GLU A 119 12.62 21.02 -10.78
CA GLU A 119 13.14 20.69 -9.46
C GLU A 119 12.68 21.71 -8.42
N VAL A 120 12.30 21.22 -7.25
CA VAL A 120 11.86 22.05 -6.13
C VAL A 120 12.75 21.85 -4.91
N ASN A 121 12.76 22.84 -4.03
CA ASN A 121 13.50 22.76 -2.79
C ASN A 121 12.93 21.67 -1.88
N ARG A 122 13.77 20.72 -1.43
CA ARG A 122 13.36 19.61 -0.57
C ARG A 122 12.78 20.06 0.80
N GLN A 123 13.19 21.22 1.27
CA GLN A 123 12.73 21.77 2.55
C GLN A 123 11.48 22.64 2.41
N ASN A 124 11.21 23.10 1.17
CA ASN A 124 10.04 23.89 0.83
C ASN A 124 9.61 23.57 -0.61
N THR A 125 8.76 22.59 -0.77
CA THR A 125 8.31 22.10 -2.09
C THR A 125 7.50 23.11 -2.90
N ASN A 126 7.12 24.25 -2.32
CA ASN A 126 6.52 25.37 -3.04
C ASN A 126 7.57 26.26 -3.75
N GLU A 127 8.84 26.06 -3.49
CA GLU A 127 9.95 26.83 -4.07
C GLU A 127 10.57 26.07 -5.25
N ILE A 128 10.35 26.58 -6.45
CA ILE A 128 10.96 26.06 -7.68
C ILE A 128 12.42 26.56 -7.73
N ILE A 129 13.38 25.65 -7.95
CA ILE A 129 14.81 25.95 -7.98
C ILE A 129 15.48 25.65 -9.34
N SER A 130 14.74 25.11 -10.32
CA SER A 130 15.22 24.89 -11.69
C SER A 130 14.27 25.44 -12.75
N GLY A 131 14.73 25.55 -13.99
CA GLY A 131 13.87 25.69 -15.17
C GLY A 131 13.19 24.35 -15.51
N ASP A 132 12.39 24.37 -16.59
CA ASP A 132 11.81 23.14 -17.15
C ASP A 132 12.93 22.23 -17.67
N GLU A 133 12.87 20.97 -17.27
CA GLU A 133 13.78 19.94 -17.74
C GLU A 133 13.02 18.63 -18.04
N GLN A 134 13.56 17.86 -18.99
CA GLN A 134 12.97 16.59 -19.36
C GLN A 134 13.57 15.46 -18.51
N ILE A 135 12.75 14.81 -17.73
CA ILE A 135 13.11 13.69 -16.85
C ILE A 135 12.38 12.41 -17.27
N LYS A 136 12.89 11.25 -16.83
CA LYS A 136 12.28 9.93 -17.03
C LYS A 136 11.80 9.40 -15.69
N VAL A 137 10.50 9.11 -15.59
CA VAL A 137 9.82 8.87 -14.33
C VAL A 137 9.07 7.54 -14.30
N TYR A 138 9.01 6.88 -13.12
CA TYR A 138 8.26 5.65 -12.89
C TYR A 138 6.82 5.96 -12.48
N THR A 139 5.97 6.26 -13.47
CA THR A 139 4.58 6.69 -13.25
C THR A 139 3.53 5.86 -13.99
N LEU A 140 3.96 4.96 -14.89
CA LEU A 140 3.05 4.11 -15.64
C LEU A 140 2.69 2.85 -14.83
N PHE A 141 1.43 2.78 -14.31
CA PHE A 141 0.91 1.59 -13.62
C PHE A 141 -0.20 0.97 -14.44
N THR A 142 0.02 -0.23 -14.94
CA THR A 142 -0.89 -0.99 -15.81
C THR A 142 -1.48 -2.23 -15.13
N PHE A 143 -0.90 -2.66 -14.01
CA PHE A 143 -1.32 -3.81 -13.21
C PHE A 143 -1.55 -5.08 -14.03
N PRO A 144 -0.54 -5.57 -14.78
CA PRO A 144 -0.71 -6.65 -15.76
C PRO A 144 -1.18 -7.96 -15.12
N GLY A 145 -0.73 -8.28 -13.91
CA GLY A 145 -1.12 -9.50 -13.21
C GLY A 145 -2.60 -9.53 -12.78
N ARG A 146 -3.22 -8.36 -12.62
CA ARG A 146 -4.65 -8.22 -12.33
C ARG A 146 -5.54 -8.33 -13.59
N ASN A 147 -4.99 -8.10 -14.75
CA ASN A 147 -5.68 -8.19 -16.05
C ASN A 147 -7.04 -7.46 -16.06
N LYS A 148 -7.06 -6.20 -15.63
CA LYS A 148 -8.22 -5.30 -15.57
C LYS A 148 -9.35 -5.75 -14.61
N LYS A 149 -9.19 -6.86 -13.88
CA LYS A 149 -10.19 -7.25 -12.87
C LYS A 149 -10.32 -6.15 -11.82
N TYR A 150 -11.53 -5.77 -11.47
CA TYR A 150 -11.96 -4.70 -10.57
C TYR A 150 -11.80 -3.27 -11.10
N SER A 151 -10.82 -3.00 -11.98
CA SER A 151 -10.61 -1.69 -12.59
C SER A 151 -9.69 -1.82 -13.80
N ASP A 152 -9.99 -1.14 -14.89
CA ASP A 152 -9.15 -1.00 -16.08
C ASP A 152 -8.37 0.31 -16.09
N PHE A 153 -8.43 1.08 -14.99
CA PHE A 153 -7.73 2.35 -14.87
C PHE A 153 -6.23 2.17 -14.90
N ILE A 154 -5.56 2.96 -15.74
CA ILE A 154 -4.11 3.03 -15.88
C ILE A 154 -3.65 4.36 -15.32
N TRP A 155 -2.63 4.33 -14.47
CA TRP A 155 -2.02 5.55 -13.96
C TRP A 155 -0.93 6.01 -14.90
N HIS A 156 -0.91 7.32 -15.13
CA HIS A 156 0.11 8.04 -15.90
C HIS A 156 0.64 9.21 -15.08
N TRP A 157 1.74 9.81 -15.54
CA TRP A 157 2.40 10.93 -14.85
C TRP A 157 1.44 12.05 -14.46
N TYR A 158 0.45 12.38 -15.28
CA TYR A 158 -0.52 13.45 -15.04
C TYR A 158 -1.57 13.13 -13.94
N HIS A 159 -1.48 11.98 -13.28
CA HIS A 159 -2.24 11.65 -12.07
C HIS A 159 -1.44 11.87 -10.78
N PHE A 160 -0.23 12.42 -10.89
CA PHE A 160 0.69 12.69 -9.79
C PHE A 160 1.13 14.15 -9.83
N ASP A 161 1.36 14.75 -8.66
CA ASP A 161 1.86 16.12 -8.55
C ASP A 161 3.36 16.21 -8.78
N GLY A 162 4.08 15.10 -8.58
CA GLY A 162 5.53 15.07 -8.74
C GLY A 162 6.14 13.72 -8.40
N ILE A 163 7.46 13.68 -8.37
CA ILE A 163 8.26 12.48 -8.11
C ILE A 163 9.58 12.87 -7.43
N ASP A 164 10.23 11.90 -6.76
CA ASP A 164 11.49 12.09 -6.08
C ASP A 164 12.71 11.45 -6.75
N TYR A 165 12.54 10.94 -8.00
CA TYR A 165 13.61 10.26 -8.72
C TYR A 165 13.51 10.45 -10.24
N ASP A 166 14.64 10.82 -10.87
CA ASP A 166 14.82 10.83 -12.32
C ASP A 166 15.66 9.62 -12.76
N GLU A 167 15.04 8.66 -13.45
CA GLU A 167 15.68 7.46 -13.97
C GLU A 167 16.73 7.76 -15.07
N LYS A 168 16.61 8.85 -15.80
CA LYS A 168 17.54 9.22 -16.86
C LYS A 168 18.90 9.65 -16.33
N THR A 169 18.92 10.42 -15.26
CA THR A 169 20.14 10.97 -14.67
C THR A 169 20.50 10.36 -13.31
N HIS A 170 19.65 9.47 -12.80
CA HIS A 170 19.75 8.85 -11.48
C HIS A 170 19.79 9.88 -10.32
N ARG A 171 19.17 11.05 -10.55
CA ARG A 171 19.04 12.07 -9.50
C ARG A 171 17.91 11.71 -8.53
N ASN A 172 18.24 11.79 -7.26
CA ASN A 172 17.29 11.63 -6.16
C ASN A 172 17.01 13.02 -5.57
N THR A 173 16.00 13.69 -6.12
CA THR A 173 15.51 15.01 -5.68
C THR A 173 14.01 15.14 -6.02
N ILE A 174 13.35 16.17 -5.56
CA ILE A 174 11.91 16.33 -5.76
C ILE A 174 11.65 17.16 -7.04
N PHE A 175 10.83 16.59 -7.90
CA PHE A 175 10.35 17.24 -9.12
C PHE A 175 8.84 17.43 -9.08
N HIS A 176 8.34 18.59 -9.46
CA HIS A 176 6.93 18.82 -9.77
C HIS A 176 6.70 18.77 -11.28
N PHE A 177 5.56 18.19 -11.67
CA PHE A 177 5.11 18.08 -13.06
C PHE A 177 4.36 19.32 -13.52
#